data_43d21236fb2240e7decbdcb9e048c34e
#
_entry.id   43d21236fb2240e7decbdcb9e048c34e
#
_cell.length_a   1.000
_cell.length_b   1.000
_cell.length_c   1.000
_cell.angle_alpha   90.00
_cell.angle_beta   90.00
_cell.angle_gamma   90.00
#
_symmetry.space_group_name_H-M   'P 1'
#
loop_
_entity.id
_entity.type
_entity.pdbx_description
1 polymer ?
#
loop_
_entity_poly.entity_id
_entity_poly.type
_entity_poly.pdbx_seq_one_letter_code
_entity_poly.pdbx_strand_id
1 'polypeptide(L)'
;MYGYALLCAATLRQAFEIAMRYHQLATPVMRIRWVEDHEKATWIFPSHEEMHLPDLSRELYRFFLDMQFAIHATLIKDVMGSWCLPARASFAGPAPKHAEQLALALECPVTFDHPRSELHYPVGWLERAPQLANPITAAQMSNTCARLLEELKWQSGISRRVYHELTRTPGRFPDVESIASILCMTSRTLRRKLGAEGTSYSNLLSRVRQALAEDYLQTTLLSTEDIAAALGFSDTASFRHAFKRWTGRTPVDFREGMSLGIAV
;
A
#
# COMPACT_ATOMS: atom_id res chain seq x y z
N MET A 1 8.18 -0.34 5.02
CA MET A 1 8.05 -1.35 3.94
C MET A 1 8.11 -0.70 2.55
N TYR A 2 7.20 0.22 2.23
CA TYR A 2 7.17 0.89 0.92
C TYR A 2 8.51 1.55 0.53
N GLY A 3 9.09 2.39 1.38
CA GLY A 3 10.40 3.01 1.12
C GLY A 3 11.52 1.99 0.90
N TYR A 4 11.54 0.89 1.65
CA TYR A 4 12.52 -0.18 1.44
C TYR A 4 12.36 -0.89 0.10
N ALA A 5 11.12 -1.07 -0.38
CA ALA A 5 10.89 -1.62 -1.71
C ALA A 5 11.48 -0.73 -2.82
N LEU A 6 11.40 0.59 -2.66
CA LEU A 6 12.01 1.56 -3.57
C LEU A 6 13.53 1.55 -3.49
N LEU A 7 14.11 1.60 -2.28
CA LEU A 7 15.56 1.58 -2.05
C LEU A 7 16.23 0.34 -2.62
N CYS A 8 15.55 -0.82 -2.57
CA CYS A 8 16.08 -2.10 -3.04
C CYS A 8 15.70 -2.43 -4.49
N ALA A 9 14.98 -1.58 -5.20
CA ALA A 9 14.62 -1.80 -6.60
C ALA A 9 15.87 -2.05 -7.46
N ALA A 10 15.74 -2.83 -8.54
CA ALA A 10 16.89 -3.11 -9.42
C ALA A 10 17.30 -1.90 -10.27
N THR A 11 16.32 -1.05 -10.63
CA THR A 11 16.53 0.16 -11.42
C THR A 11 15.60 1.27 -10.94
N LEU A 12 15.87 2.52 -11.33
CA LEU A 12 14.97 3.65 -11.07
C LEU A 12 13.59 3.42 -11.73
N ARG A 13 13.55 2.79 -12.89
CA ARG A 13 12.29 2.38 -13.55
C ARG A 13 11.46 1.51 -12.63
N GLN A 14 12.06 0.45 -12.09
CA GLN A 14 11.37 -0.44 -11.16
C GLN A 14 10.94 0.30 -9.88
N ALA A 15 11.76 1.22 -9.37
CA ALA A 15 11.36 2.07 -8.24
C ALA A 15 10.13 2.91 -8.58
N PHE A 16 10.05 3.51 -9.78
CA PHE A 16 8.87 4.26 -10.22
C PHE A 16 7.62 3.37 -10.37
N GLU A 17 7.78 2.16 -10.90
CA GLU A 17 6.68 1.18 -10.99
C GLU A 17 6.15 0.77 -9.60
N ILE A 18 7.06 0.50 -8.66
CA ILE A 18 6.72 0.21 -7.26
C ILE A 18 6.04 1.43 -6.63
N ALA A 19 6.58 2.62 -6.86
CA ALA A 19 6.01 3.87 -6.36
C ALA A 19 4.58 4.06 -6.86
N MET A 20 4.35 3.93 -8.17
CA MET A 20 3.02 4.06 -8.75
C MET A 20 2.03 3.02 -8.21
N ARG A 21 2.49 1.78 -8.03
CA ARG A 21 1.64 0.68 -7.56
C ARG A 21 1.23 0.83 -6.10
N TYR A 22 2.14 1.31 -5.24
CA TYR A 22 1.98 1.26 -3.79
C TYR A 22 1.97 2.62 -3.09
N HIS A 23 2.02 3.75 -3.83
CA HIS A 23 2.05 5.09 -3.21
C HIS A 23 0.88 5.36 -2.27
N GLN A 24 -0.27 4.72 -2.50
CA GLN A 24 -1.45 4.84 -1.63
C GLN A 24 -1.19 4.36 -0.19
N LEU A 25 -0.15 3.55 0.04
CA LEU A 25 0.27 3.17 1.39
C LEU A 25 0.92 4.34 2.15
N ALA A 26 1.51 5.29 1.44
CA ALA A 26 2.19 6.45 2.03
C ALA A 26 1.36 7.74 1.89
N THR A 27 0.73 7.94 0.75
CA THR A 27 -0.04 9.16 0.42
C THR A 27 -1.39 8.80 -0.22
N PRO A 28 -2.38 8.36 0.58
CA PRO A 28 -3.65 7.86 0.05
C PRO A 28 -4.53 8.94 -0.59
N VAL A 29 -4.24 10.20 -0.32
CA VAL A 29 -5.08 11.35 -0.70
C VAL A 29 -4.92 11.72 -2.18
N MET A 30 -3.72 11.55 -2.74
CA MET A 30 -3.40 12.04 -4.07
C MET A 30 -3.01 10.88 -5.01
N ARG A 31 -3.77 10.67 -6.08
CA ARG A 31 -3.48 9.65 -7.10
C ARG A 31 -2.51 10.21 -8.12
N ILE A 32 -1.25 9.87 -7.97
CA ILE A 32 -0.19 10.23 -8.91
C ILE A 32 -0.05 9.14 -9.98
N ARG A 33 0.49 9.53 -11.13
CA ARG A 33 0.85 8.61 -12.22
C ARG A 33 2.13 9.07 -12.89
N TRP A 34 2.85 8.18 -13.55
CA TRP A 34 3.97 8.55 -14.37
C TRP A 34 3.82 8.01 -15.79
N VAL A 35 4.41 8.71 -16.73
CA VAL A 35 4.48 8.33 -18.14
C VAL A 35 5.90 8.60 -18.63
N GLU A 36 6.32 7.89 -19.65
CA GLU A 36 7.61 8.13 -20.29
C GLU A 36 7.46 8.32 -21.79
N ASP A 37 8.35 9.09 -22.36
CA ASP A 37 8.60 9.21 -23.78
C ASP A 37 10.11 8.99 -24.04
N HIS A 38 10.61 9.32 -25.26
CA HIS A 38 12.00 9.08 -25.63
C HIS A 38 13.00 10.02 -24.93
N GLU A 39 12.55 11.06 -24.27
CA GLU A 39 13.43 12.06 -23.63
C GLU A 39 13.30 12.09 -22.11
N LYS A 40 12.08 11.89 -21.61
CA LYS A 40 11.77 12.12 -20.20
C LYS A 40 10.78 11.12 -19.62
N ALA A 41 10.94 10.89 -18.33
CA ALA A 41 9.96 10.26 -17.44
C ALA A 41 9.25 11.37 -16.66
N THR A 42 7.93 11.45 -16.75
CA THR A 42 7.13 12.54 -16.20
C THR A 42 6.16 12.01 -15.16
N TRP A 43 6.28 12.48 -13.92
CA TRP A 43 5.27 12.29 -12.90
C TRP A 43 4.20 13.35 -13.06
N ILE A 44 2.94 12.92 -13.08
CA ILE A 44 1.75 13.76 -13.26
C ILE A 44 0.95 13.73 -11.97
N PHE A 45 0.68 14.91 -11.44
CA PHE A 45 -0.10 15.10 -10.24
C PHE A 45 -1.52 15.53 -10.60
N PRO A 46 -2.55 15.04 -9.88
CA PRO A 46 -3.94 15.35 -10.20
C PRO A 46 -4.24 16.83 -10.01
N SER A 47 -5.14 17.36 -10.81
CA SER A 47 -5.71 18.71 -10.62
C SER A 47 -6.60 18.75 -9.37
N HIS A 48 -6.99 19.96 -8.95
CA HIS A 48 -7.91 20.15 -7.84
C HIS A 48 -9.24 19.40 -8.06
N GLU A 49 -9.77 19.42 -9.28
CA GLU A 49 -11.01 18.77 -9.68
C GLU A 49 -10.89 17.23 -9.68
N GLU A 50 -9.71 16.70 -10.00
CA GLU A 50 -9.43 15.25 -10.02
C GLU A 50 -9.24 14.65 -8.62
N MET A 51 -9.08 15.47 -7.57
CA MET A 51 -8.88 14.97 -6.20
C MET A 51 -10.13 14.30 -5.61
N HIS A 52 -11.32 14.64 -6.08
CA HIS A 52 -12.60 14.08 -5.64
C HIS A 52 -12.80 14.11 -4.10
N LEU A 53 -12.23 15.10 -3.43
CA LEU A 53 -12.38 15.32 -1.99
C LEU A 53 -13.47 16.36 -1.76
N PRO A 54 -14.54 16.04 -0.97
CA PRO A 54 -15.53 17.03 -0.58
C PRO A 54 -14.86 18.19 0.15
N ASP A 55 -15.29 19.42 -0.14
CA ASP A 55 -14.88 20.66 0.55
C ASP A 55 -13.36 20.94 0.55
N LEU A 56 -12.61 20.38 -0.42
CA LEU A 56 -11.20 20.67 -0.59
C LEU A 56 -11.01 22.13 -1.04
N SER A 57 -10.49 22.97 -0.15
CA SER A 57 -10.15 24.36 -0.53
C SER A 57 -8.95 24.39 -1.48
N ARG A 58 -8.84 25.44 -2.31
CA ARG A 58 -7.69 25.62 -3.21
C ARG A 58 -6.36 25.76 -2.45
N GLU A 59 -6.41 26.34 -1.25
CA GLU A 59 -5.23 26.49 -0.38
C GLU A 59 -4.76 25.12 0.14
N LEU A 60 -5.69 24.28 0.61
CA LEU A 60 -5.38 22.94 1.08
C LEU A 60 -4.90 22.04 -0.06
N TYR A 61 -5.51 22.12 -1.25
CA TYR A 61 -5.01 21.43 -2.43
C TYR A 61 -3.58 21.86 -2.75
N ARG A 62 -3.29 23.16 -2.74
CA ARG A 62 -1.93 23.68 -3.01
C ARG A 62 -0.93 23.14 -2.00
N PHE A 63 -1.26 23.13 -0.71
CA PHE A 63 -0.43 22.54 0.32
C PHE A 63 -0.13 21.05 0.05
N PHE A 64 -1.15 20.26 -0.28
CA PHE A 64 -0.94 18.85 -0.64
C PHE A 64 -0.06 18.69 -1.88
N LEU A 65 -0.22 19.54 -2.88
CA LEU A 65 0.57 19.51 -4.09
C LEU A 65 2.04 19.81 -3.81
N ASP A 66 2.33 20.90 -3.11
CA ASP A 66 3.70 21.31 -2.75
C ASP A 66 4.38 20.25 -1.88
N MET A 67 3.66 19.72 -0.88
CA MET A 67 4.12 18.62 -0.05
C MET A 67 4.45 17.38 -0.89
N GLN A 68 3.59 17.01 -1.83
CA GLN A 68 3.79 15.81 -2.65
C GLN A 68 4.99 15.95 -3.60
N PHE A 69 5.21 17.13 -4.17
CA PHE A 69 6.41 17.41 -4.97
C PHE A 69 7.68 17.28 -4.12
N ALA A 70 7.71 17.89 -2.95
CA ALA A 70 8.83 17.78 -2.03
C ALA A 70 9.12 16.34 -1.60
N ILE A 71 8.08 15.58 -1.22
CA ILE A 71 8.20 14.14 -0.89
C ILE A 71 8.79 13.36 -2.07
N HIS A 72 8.30 13.59 -3.29
CA HIS A 72 8.77 12.87 -4.48
C HIS A 72 10.25 13.18 -4.78
N ALA A 73 10.64 14.44 -4.80
CA ALA A 73 12.00 14.86 -5.07
C ALA A 73 12.97 14.31 -4.00
N THR A 74 12.62 14.44 -2.72
CA THR A 74 13.42 13.93 -1.60
C THR A 74 13.54 12.41 -1.64
N LEU A 75 12.43 11.70 -1.85
CA LEU A 75 12.42 10.24 -1.90
C LEU A 75 13.32 9.70 -3.01
N ILE A 76 13.30 10.30 -4.20
CA ILE A 76 14.15 9.88 -5.30
C ILE A 76 15.63 10.19 -5.02
N LYS A 77 15.93 11.30 -4.37
CA LYS A 77 17.28 11.58 -3.85
C LYS A 77 17.75 10.52 -2.86
N ASP A 78 16.90 10.13 -1.92
CA ASP A 78 17.22 9.10 -0.93
C ASP A 78 17.45 7.73 -1.59
N VAL A 79 16.68 7.39 -2.63
CA VAL A 79 16.78 6.13 -3.36
C VAL A 79 18.03 6.08 -4.24
N MET A 80 18.29 7.14 -5.01
CA MET A 80 19.31 7.15 -6.06
C MET A 80 20.61 7.86 -5.67
N GLY A 81 20.57 8.69 -4.64
CA GLY A 81 21.63 9.60 -4.24
C GLY A 81 21.37 11.05 -4.65
N SER A 82 22.13 11.96 -4.05
CA SER A 82 21.96 13.42 -4.20
C SER A 82 22.08 13.96 -5.64
N TRP A 83 22.62 13.16 -6.56
CA TRP A 83 22.74 13.51 -7.97
C TRP A 83 21.41 13.43 -8.74
N CYS A 84 20.45 12.65 -8.26
CA CYS A 84 19.19 12.36 -8.96
C CYS A 84 18.13 13.40 -8.59
N LEU A 85 18.30 14.60 -9.11
CA LEU A 85 17.37 15.70 -8.95
C LEU A 85 16.42 15.78 -10.15
N PRO A 86 15.19 16.26 -9.98
CA PRO A 86 14.30 16.50 -11.11
C PRO A 86 14.95 17.47 -12.12
N ALA A 87 14.79 17.20 -13.40
CA ALA A 87 15.25 18.12 -14.43
C ALA A 87 14.43 19.43 -14.45
N ARG A 88 13.16 19.35 -14.08
CA ARG A 88 12.22 20.48 -13.97
C ARG A 88 10.98 20.08 -13.19
N ALA A 89 10.41 21.04 -12.47
CA ALA A 89 9.08 20.98 -11.89
C ALA A 89 8.17 22.02 -12.57
N SER A 90 6.98 21.61 -12.98
CA SER A 90 5.97 22.48 -13.57
C SER A 90 4.70 22.44 -12.74
N PHE A 91 4.11 23.58 -12.45
CA PHE A 91 2.88 23.68 -11.65
C PHE A 91 1.76 24.31 -12.46
N ALA A 92 0.58 23.71 -12.38
CA ALA A 92 -0.64 24.32 -12.90
C ALA A 92 -1.05 25.51 -11.99
N GLY A 93 -1.30 26.66 -12.63
CA GLY A 93 -1.69 27.89 -11.94
C GLY A 93 -0.53 28.79 -11.52
N PRO A 94 -0.86 29.93 -10.88
CA PRO A 94 0.07 31.03 -10.65
C PRO A 94 1.12 30.68 -9.57
N ALA A 95 2.23 31.42 -9.62
CA ALA A 95 3.29 31.32 -8.62
C ALA A 95 2.77 31.70 -7.23
N PRO A 96 3.00 30.87 -6.21
CA PRO A 96 2.64 31.20 -4.84
C PRO A 96 3.64 32.19 -4.23
N LYS A 97 3.30 32.79 -3.10
CA LYS A 97 4.20 33.72 -2.38
C LYS A 97 5.52 33.04 -1.96
N HIS A 98 5.54 31.74 -1.78
CA HIS A 98 6.71 30.93 -1.40
C HIS A 98 7.37 30.21 -2.59
N ALA A 99 7.23 30.74 -3.79
CA ALA A 99 7.80 30.11 -5.01
C ALA A 99 9.32 29.91 -4.95
N GLU A 100 10.05 30.86 -4.36
CA GLU A 100 11.50 30.75 -4.17
C GLU A 100 11.88 29.61 -3.21
N GLN A 101 11.17 29.49 -2.09
CA GLN A 101 11.38 28.41 -1.11
C GLN A 101 11.06 27.03 -1.74
N LEU A 102 10.04 26.99 -2.58
CA LEU A 102 9.69 25.76 -3.30
C LEU A 102 10.78 25.35 -4.29
N ALA A 103 11.33 26.28 -5.05
CA ALA A 103 12.44 26.03 -5.96
C ALA A 103 13.70 25.55 -5.19
N LEU A 104 14.01 26.17 -4.05
CA LEU A 104 15.09 25.72 -3.17
C LEU A 104 14.88 24.31 -2.63
N ALA A 105 13.65 23.98 -2.22
CA ALA A 105 13.33 22.65 -1.69
C ALA A 105 13.38 21.55 -2.76
N LEU A 106 13.00 21.87 -3.99
CA LEU A 106 13.01 20.92 -5.12
C LEU A 106 14.38 20.81 -5.79
N GLU A 107 15.28 21.75 -5.55
CA GLU A 107 16.62 21.82 -6.14
C GLU A 107 16.62 21.70 -7.69
N CYS A 108 15.60 22.20 -8.34
CA CYS A 108 15.44 22.15 -9.79
C CYS A 108 14.72 23.41 -10.32
N PRO A 109 14.80 23.70 -11.61
CA PRO A 109 14.02 24.77 -12.23
C PRO A 109 12.52 24.55 -12.05
N VAL A 110 11.81 25.58 -11.56
CA VAL A 110 10.36 25.56 -11.32
C VAL A 110 9.67 26.53 -12.25
N THR A 111 8.58 26.08 -12.88
CA THR A 111 7.73 26.89 -13.76
C THR A 111 6.28 26.86 -13.28
N PHE A 112 5.57 27.97 -13.46
CA PHE A 112 4.16 28.13 -13.08
C PHE A 112 3.30 28.40 -14.32
N ASP A 113 1.99 28.46 -14.13
CA ASP A 113 1.00 28.64 -15.20
C ASP A 113 1.10 27.58 -16.31
N HIS A 114 1.55 26.38 -15.94
CA HIS A 114 1.61 25.23 -16.85
C HIS A 114 0.24 24.52 -16.92
N PRO A 115 -0.10 23.85 -18.04
CA PRO A 115 -1.36 23.11 -18.16
C PRO A 115 -1.58 22.01 -17.11
N ARG A 116 -0.48 21.42 -16.59
CA ARG A 116 -0.51 20.34 -15.59
C ARG A 116 0.61 20.52 -14.58
N SER A 117 0.40 19.94 -13.39
CA SER A 117 1.46 19.83 -12.37
C SER A 117 2.28 18.57 -12.64
N GLU A 118 3.55 18.73 -12.97
CA GLU A 118 4.44 17.68 -13.49
C GLU A 118 5.84 17.78 -12.92
N LEU A 119 6.47 16.63 -12.70
CA LEU A 119 7.87 16.52 -12.28
C LEU A 119 8.62 15.65 -13.30
N HIS A 120 9.71 16.17 -13.86
CA HIS A 120 10.40 15.54 -14.98
C HIS A 120 11.76 15.02 -14.58
N TYR A 121 12.08 13.79 -15.05
CA TYR A 121 13.38 13.16 -14.96
C TYR A 121 13.85 12.73 -16.35
N PRO A 122 15.17 12.78 -16.66
CA PRO A 122 15.70 12.26 -17.92
C PRO A 122 15.42 10.76 -18.05
N VAL A 123 14.89 10.31 -19.20
CA VAL A 123 14.59 8.89 -19.43
C VAL A 123 15.83 8.00 -19.30
N GLY A 124 17.01 8.49 -19.71
CA GLY A 124 18.28 7.76 -19.60
C GLY A 124 18.71 7.42 -18.16
N TRP A 125 18.05 7.96 -17.16
CA TRP A 125 18.32 7.61 -15.76
C TRP A 125 17.52 6.40 -15.28
N LEU A 126 16.46 6.02 -15.97
CA LEU A 126 15.55 4.96 -15.55
C LEU A 126 16.22 3.60 -15.40
N GLU A 127 17.27 3.34 -16.17
CA GLU A 127 18.01 2.05 -16.12
C GLU A 127 19.13 2.06 -15.08
N ARG A 128 19.36 3.17 -14.38
CA ARG A 128 20.37 3.21 -13.31
C ARG A 128 19.86 2.51 -12.06
N ALA A 129 20.75 1.77 -11.41
CA ALA A 129 20.44 1.08 -10.17
C ALA A 129 20.43 2.05 -8.98
N PRO A 130 19.49 1.92 -8.03
CA PRO A 130 19.57 2.51 -6.70
C PRO A 130 20.84 2.11 -5.96
N GLN A 131 21.26 2.93 -4.98
CA GLN A 131 22.47 2.67 -4.21
C GLN A 131 22.42 1.35 -3.41
N LEU A 132 21.23 0.97 -2.96
CA LEU A 132 20.97 -0.24 -2.16
C LEU A 132 20.22 -1.31 -2.95
N ALA A 133 20.39 -1.36 -4.27
CA ALA A 133 19.69 -2.30 -5.14
C ALA A 133 19.86 -3.76 -4.67
N ASN A 134 18.75 -4.42 -4.37
CA ASN A 134 18.69 -5.83 -3.98
C ASN A 134 17.36 -6.44 -4.47
N PRO A 135 17.34 -7.11 -5.62
CA PRO A 135 16.11 -7.63 -6.23
C PRO A 135 15.32 -8.60 -5.33
N ILE A 136 16.02 -9.39 -4.50
CA ILE A 136 15.36 -10.34 -3.58
C ILE A 136 14.58 -9.57 -2.51
N THR A 137 15.23 -8.59 -1.86
CA THR A 137 14.59 -7.74 -0.86
C THR A 137 13.46 -6.90 -1.47
N ALA A 138 13.66 -6.35 -2.68
CA ALA A 138 12.62 -5.60 -3.40
C ALA A 138 11.37 -6.46 -3.64
N ALA A 139 11.53 -7.72 -4.07
CA ALA A 139 10.41 -8.64 -4.29
C ALA A 139 9.68 -8.96 -2.98
N GLN A 140 10.39 -9.24 -1.90
CA GLN A 140 9.79 -9.50 -0.57
C GLN A 140 9.01 -8.30 -0.05
N MET A 141 9.58 -7.09 -0.14
CA MET A 141 8.92 -5.86 0.29
C MET A 141 7.73 -5.52 -0.59
N SER A 142 7.81 -5.73 -1.91
CA SER A 142 6.69 -5.55 -2.83
C SER A 142 5.52 -6.49 -2.51
N ASN A 143 5.79 -7.76 -2.19
CA ASN A 143 4.76 -8.70 -1.75
C ASN A 143 4.09 -8.24 -0.44
N THR A 144 4.87 -7.72 0.50
CA THR A 144 4.34 -7.15 1.74
C THR A 144 3.48 -5.91 1.46
N CYS A 145 3.94 -5.01 0.58
CA CYS A 145 3.17 -3.84 0.16
C CYS A 145 1.86 -4.24 -0.56
N ALA A 146 1.89 -5.28 -1.39
CA ALA A 146 0.68 -5.79 -2.05
C ALA A 146 -0.36 -6.25 -1.02
N ARG A 147 0.07 -7.01 0.01
CA ARG A 147 -0.80 -7.43 1.11
C ARG A 147 -1.38 -6.24 1.87
N LEU A 148 -0.54 -5.27 2.26
CA LEU A 148 -0.99 -4.06 2.96
C LEU A 148 -1.96 -3.22 2.13
N LEU A 149 -1.72 -3.11 0.81
CA LEU A 149 -2.61 -2.38 -0.10
C LEU A 149 -3.97 -3.08 -0.22
N GLU A 150 -3.98 -4.41 -0.27
CA GLU A 150 -5.23 -5.18 -0.19
C GLU A 150 -5.96 -4.92 1.13
N GLU A 151 -5.25 -4.94 2.26
CA GLU A 151 -5.83 -4.62 3.57
C GLU A 151 -6.44 -3.21 3.61
N LEU A 152 -5.77 -2.22 3.01
CA LEU A 152 -6.30 -0.85 2.90
C LEU A 152 -7.59 -0.75 2.09
N LYS A 153 -7.74 -1.53 1.02
CA LYS A 153 -9.00 -1.56 0.25
C LYS A 153 -10.20 -1.96 1.11
N TRP A 154 -9.95 -2.75 2.17
CA TRP A 154 -10.96 -3.20 3.11
C TRP A 154 -11.22 -2.22 4.26
N GLN A 155 -10.43 -1.14 4.38
CA GLN A 155 -10.57 -0.15 5.47
C GLN A 155 -11.68 0.87 5.24
N SER A 156 -12.37 0.84 4.11
CA SER A 156 -13.53 1.69 3.81
C SER A 156 -14.79 0.85 3.53
N GLY A 157 -15.95 1.42 3.76
CA GLY A 157 -17.21 0.79 3.39
C GLY A 157 -17.70 -0.31 4.33
N ILE A 158 -18.50 -1.24 3.77
CA ILE A 158 -19.13 -2.31 4.53
C ILE A 158 -18.14 -3.40 4.92
N SER A 159 -17.12 -3.65 4.10
CA SER A 159 -16.07 -4.63 4.36
C SER A 159 -15.31 -4.32 5.64
N ARG A 160 -14.98 -3.04 5.88
CA ARG A 160 -14.36 -2.58 7.14
C ARG A 160 -15.22 -2.91 8.35
N ARG A 161 -16.52 -2.62 8.27
CA ARG A 161 -17.45 -2.87 9.37
C ARG A 161 -17.54 -4.38 9.67
N VAL A 162 -17.63 -5.21 8.64
CA VAL A 162 -17.62 -6.68 8.78
C VAL A 162 -16.29 -7.16 9.37
N TYR A 163 -15.16 -6.69 8.85
CA TYR A 163 -13.83 -7.06 9.36
C TYR A 163 -13.67 -6.69 10.85
N HIS A 164 -14.10 -5.48 11.22
CA HIS A 164 -14.09 -5.04 12.61
C HIS A 164 -14.92 -5.96 13.53
N GLU A 165 -16.13 -6.35 13.11
CA GLU A 165 -16.96 -7.26 13.90
C GLU A 165 -16.33 -8.67 14.03
N LEU A 166 -15.67 -9.16 12.97
CA LEU A 166 -14.95 -10.44 13.00
C LEU A 166 -13.72 -10.40 13.93
N THR A 167 -13.07 -9.25 14.09
CA THR A 167 -11.87 -9.11 14.95
C THR A 167 -12.19 -8.83 16.42
N ARG A 168 -13.44 -8.46 16.76
CA ARG A 168 -13.84 -8.15 18.15
C ARG A 168 -13.76 -9.34 19.08
N THR A 169 -14.01 -10.55 18.57
CA THR A 169 -14.07 -11.77 19.38
C THR A 169 -13.30 -12.90 18.69
N PRO A 170 -11.96 -12.94 18.80
CA PRO A 170 -11.15 -14.00 18.20
C PRO A 170 -11.65 -15.38 18.65
N GLY A 171 -11.78 -16.30 17.69
CA GLY A 171 -12.22 -17.67 17.95
C GLY A 171 -13.73 -17.88 17.94
N ARG A 172 -14.54 -16.86 18.17
CA ARG A 172 -16.01 -16.92 18.08
C ARG A 172 -16.50 -16.02 16.97
N PHE A 173 -16.27 -16.43 15.74
CA PHE A 173 -16.64 -15.61 14.57
C PHE A 173 -18.16 -15.69 14.35
N PRO A 174 -18.88 -14.54 14.44
CA PRO A 174 -20.30 -14.48 14.11
C PRO A 174 -20.54 -14.93 12.67
N ASP A 175 -21.62 -15.63 12.37
CA ASP A 175 -22.00 -15.96 11.01
C ASP A 175 -22.46 -14.70 10.22
N VAL A 176 -22.69 -14.87 8.92
CA VAL A 176 -23.07 -13.74 8.05
C VAL A 176 -24.44 -13.15 8.41
N GLU A 177 -25.33 -13.94 8.94
CA GLU A 177 -26.66 -13.55 9.43
C GLU A 177 -26.55 -12.66 10.65
N SER A 178 -25.73 -13.06 11.63
CA SER A 178 -25.44 -12.29 12.84
C SER A 178 -24.76 -10.95 12.53
N ILE A 179 -23.76 -10.96 11.65
CA ILE A 179 -23.10 -9.72 11.19
C ILE A 179 -24.10 -8.81 10.47
N ALA A 180 -24.95 -9.36 9.61
CA ALA A 180 -25.97 -8.55 8.91
C ALA A 180 -26.92 -7.89 9.91
N SER A 181 -27.34 -8.63 10.94
CA SER A 181 -28.18 -8.11 12.03
C SER A 181 -27.50 -6.96 12.80
N ILE A 182 -26.22 -7.15 13.21
CA ILE A 182 -25.41 -6.12 13.88
C ILE A 182 -25.31 -4.85 13.02
N LEU A 183 -25.20 -5.02 11.69
CA LEU A 183 -25.09 -3.92 10.74
C LEU A 183 -26.45 -3.35 10.30
N CYS A 184 -27.57 -3.78 10.93
CA CYS A 184 -28.93 -3.34 10.63
C CYS A 184 -29.33 -3.56 9.16
N MET A 185 -29.01 -4.72 8.58
CA MET A 185 -29.37 -5.10 7.22
C MET A 185 -29.64 -6.60 7.09
N THR A 186 -30.22 -7.01 5.96
CA THR A 186 -30.39 -8.44 5.66
C THR A 186 -29.07 -9.06 5.14
N SER A 187 -28.88 -10.36 5.34
CA SER A 187 -27.70 -11.08 4.82
C SER A 187 -27.60 -10.99 3.28
N ARG A 188 -28.76 -10.93 2.55
CA ARG A 188 -28.76 -10.66 1.10
C ARG A 188 -28.18 -9.28 0.75
N THR A 189 -28.57 -8.25 1.50
CA THR A 189 -28.05 -6.88 1.31
C THR A 189 -26.57 -6.82 1.63
N LEU A 190 -26.13 -7.47 2.71
CA LEU A 190 -24.73 -7.55 3.10
C LEU A 190 -23.89 -8.22 2.01
N ARG A 191 -24.29 -9.40 1.52
CA ARG A 191 -23.59 -10.12 0.44
C ARG A 191 -23.50 -9.28 -0.83
N ARG A 192 -24.58 -8.59 -1.22
CA ARG A 192 -24.57 -7.70 -2.41
C ARG A 192 -23.58 -6.53 -2.24
N LYS A 193 -23.57 -5.88 -1.06
CA LYS A 193 -22.64 -4.77 -0.78
C LYS A 193 -21.19 -5.23 -0.74
N LEU A 194 -20.90 -6.38 -0.10
CA LEU A 194 -19.57 -6.97 -0.12
C LEU A 194 -19.13 -7.33 -1.55
N GLY A 195 -20.02 -7.90 -2.35
CA GLY A 195 -19.74 -8.18 -3.76
C GLY A 195 -19.46 -6.94 -4.59
N ALA A 196 -20.15 -5.82 -4.32
CA ALA A 196 -19.87 -4.54 -4.96
C ALA A 196 -18.48 -3.96 -4.57
N GLU A 197 -17.98 -4.30 -3.37
CA GLU A 197 -16.62 -3.99 -2.92
C GLU A 197 -15.59 -5.06 -3.33
N GLY A 198 -15.97 -6.02 -4.20
CA GLY A 198 -15.08 -7.05 -4.73
C GLY A 198 -14.71 -8.15 -3.72
N THR A 199 -15.52 -8.36 -2.67
CA THR A 199 -15.25 -9.35 -1.61
C THR A 199 -16.47 -10.18 -1.20
N SER A 200 -16.26 -11.08 -0.24
CA SER A 200 -17.30 -11.86 0.40
C SER A 200 -17.03 -12.01 1.90
N TYR A 201 -18.05 -12.37 2.66
CA TYR A 201 -17.90 -12.72 4.07
C TYR A 201 -16.85 -13.83 4.30
N SER A 202 -16.87 -14.88 3.48
CA SER A 202 -15.90 -15.97 3.58
C SER A 202 -14.46 -15.52 3.33
N ASN A 203 -14.26 -14.59 2.41
CA ASN A 203 -12.92 -14.01 2.16
C ASN A 203 -12.43 -13.19 3.35
N LEU A 204 -13.30 -12.37 3.94
CA LEU A 204 -12.96 -11.57 5.13
C LEU A 204 -12.64 -12.46 6.32
N LEU A 205 -13.48 -13.49 6.59
CA LEU A 205 -13.25 -14.46 7.66
C LEU A 205 -11.93 -15.22 7.46
N SER A 206 -11.65 -15.66 6.23
CA SER A 206 -10.38 -16.34 5.90
C SER A 206 -9.17 -15.45 6.21
N ARG A 207 -9.23 -14.17 5.90
CA ARG A 207 -8.14 -13.22 6.19
C ARG A 207 -7.95 -12.98 7.69
N VAL A 208 -9.03 -12.80 8.43
CA VAL A 208 -8.95 -12.67 9.90
C VAL A 208 -8.32 -13.93 10.52
N ARG A 209 -8.77 -15.11 10.08
CA ARG A 209 -8.20 -16.38 10.53
C ARG A 209 -6.73 -16.54 10.16
N GLN A 210 -6.34 -16.13 8.95
CA GLN A 210 -4.94 -16.15 8.51
C GLN A 210 -4.08 -15.25 9.38
N ALA A 211 -4.47 -14.00 9.59
CA ALA A 211 -3.70 -13.03 10.40
C ALA A 211 -3.51 -13.53 11.83
N LEU A 212 -4.57 -14.07 12.46
CA LEU A 212 -4.50 -14.65 13.80
C LEU A 212 -3.64 -15.92 13.83
N ALA A 213 -3.72 -16.79 12.79
CA ALA A 213 -2.89 -17.98 12.71
C ALA A 213 -1.39 -17.62 12.63
N GLU A 214 -1.05 -16.65 11.77
CA GLU A 214 0.32 -16.16 11.64
C GLU A 214 0.82 -15.58 12.99
N ASP A 215 -0.01 -14.76 13.65
CA ASP A 215 0.32 -14.18 14.96
C ASP A 215 0.53 -15.27 16.02
N TYR A 216 -0.38 -16.23 16.18
CA TYR A 216 -0.24 -17.33 17.13
C TYR A 216 0.99 -18.21 16.87
N LEU A 217 1.30 -18.48 15.59
CA LEU A 217 2.49 -19.25 15.22
C LEU A 217 3.79 -18.49 15.53
N GLN A 218 3.76 -17.15 15.49
CA GLN A 218 4.91 -16.30 15.74
C GLN A 218 5.12 -15.98 17.21
N THR A 219 4.04 -15.75 17.95
CA THR A 219 4.10 -15.15 19.30
C THR A 219 3.83 -16.15 20.40
N THR A 220 3.35 -17.36 20.08
CA THR A 220 2.95 -18.36 21.09
C THR A 220 3.55 -19.74 20.83
N LEU A 221 3.56 -20.58 21.88
CA LEU A 221 3.93 -22.00 21.82
C LEU A 221 2.72 -22.93 21.62
N LEU A 222 1.56 -22.39 21.27
CA LEU A 222 0.36 -23.20 21.04
C LEU A 222 0.62 -24.26 19.96
N SER A 223 0.07 -25.45 20.18
CA SER A 223 0.11 -26.52 19.19
C SER A 223 -0.72 -26.16 17.94
N THR A 224 -0.47 -26.81 16.82
CA THR A 224 -1.29 -26.63 15.61
C THR A 224 -2.75 -26.99 15.85
N GLU A 225 -3.02 -27.91 16.75
CA GLU A 225 -4.36 -28.34 17.17
C GLU A 225 -5.06 -27.23 17.99
N ASP A 226 -4.36 -26.67 18.97
CA ASP A 226 -4.88 -25.54 19.76
C ASP A 226 -5.18 -24.32 18.92
N ILE A 227 -4.30 -24.00 17.97
CA ILE A 227 -4.50 -22.92 17.02
C ILE A 227 -5.72 -23.18 16.13
N ALA A 228 -5.89 -24.41 15.61
CA ALA A 228 -7.07 -24.78 14.83
C ALA A 228 -8.37 -24.58 15.63
N ALA A 229 -8.39 -25.05 16.87
CA ALA A 229 -9.52 -24.87 17.77
C ALA A 229 -9.78 -23.38 18.09
N ALA A 230 -8.73 -22.62 18.41
CA ALA A 230 -8.81 -21.19 18.69
C ALA A 230 -9.31 -20.38 17.48
N LEU A 231 -9.10 -20.86 16.26
CA LEU A 231 -9.58 -20.22 15.01
C LEU A 231 -10.95 -20.75 14.55
N GLY A 232 -11.59 -21.63 15.35
CA GLY A 232 -12.92 -22.17 15.04
C GLY A 232 -12.93 -23.10 13.83
N PHE A 233 -11.86 -23.90 13.63
CA PHE A 233 -11.87 -25.03 12.71
C PHE A 233 -12.38 -26.28 13.41
N SER A 234 -13.12 -27.13 12.67
CA SER A 234 -13.65 -28.38 13.16
C SER A 234 -12.57 -29.42 13.47
N ASP A 235 -11.43 -29.32 12.76
CA ASP A 235 -10.32 -30.25 12.87
C ASP A 235 -9.00 -29.60 12.39
N THR A 236 -7.90 -30.19 12.83
CA THR A 236 -6.53 -29.71 12.50
C THR A 236 -6.19 -29.86 11.01
N ALA A 237 -6.74 -30.86 10.32
CA ALA A 237 -6.46 -31.08 8.89
C ALA A 237 -7.05 -29.96 8.04
N SER A 238 -8.30 -29.57 8.33
CA SER A 238 -8.99 -28.43 7.70
C SER A 238 -8.19 -27.13 7.88
N PHE A 239 -7.67 -26.89 9.08
CA PHE A 239 -6.79 -25.74 9.34
C PHE A 239 -5.49 -25.81 8.53
N ARG A 240 -4.77 -26.94 8.53
CA ARG A 240 -3.52 -27.10 7.76
C ARG A 240 -3.73 -26.84 6.26
N HIS A 241 -4.81 -27.37 5.69
CA HIS A 241 -5.16 -27.11 4.30
C HIS A 241 -5.46 -25.63 4.01
N ALA A 242 -6.23 -24.99 4.89
CA ALA A 242 -6.54 -23.57 4.77
C ALA A 242 -5.25 -22.73 4.88
N PHE A 243 -4.41 -22.98 5.88
CA PHE A 243 -3.18 -22.25 6.12
C PHE A 243 -2.19 -22.38 4.95
N LYS A 244 -2.01 -23.61 4.42
CA LYS A 244 -1.18 -23.85 3.24
C LYS A 244 -1.71 -23.11 2.00
N ARG A 245 -3.03 -23.05 1.82
CA ARG A 245 -3.65 -22.30 0.73
C ARG A 245 -3.42 -20.79 0.88
N TRP A 246 -3.43 -20.26 2.12
CA TRP A 246 -3.23 -18.83 2.39
C TRP A 246 -1.77 -18.39 2.25
N THR A 247 -0.83 -19.18 2.76
CA THR A 247 0.57 -18.78 2.94
C THR A 247 1.55 -19.50 1.99
N GLY A 248 1.10 -20.58 1.33
CA GLY A 248 1.94 -21.46 0.53
C GLY A 248 2.78 -22.45 1.36
N ARG A 249 2.76 -22.36 2.69
CA ARG A 249 3.57 -23.17 3.63
C ARG A 249 2.68 -23.91 4.63
N THR A 250 3.21 -25.01 5.22
CA THR A 250 2.52 -25.62 6.36
C THR A 250 2.73 -24.80 7.63
N PRO A 251 1.85 -24.90 8.65
CA PRO A 251 2.06 -24.22 9.94
C PRO A 251 3.40 -24.56 10.61
N VAL A 252 3.88 -25.79 10.45
CA VAL A 252 5.17 -26.24 10.99
C VAL A 252 6.33 -25.56 10.27
N ASP A 253 6.34 -25.63 8.93
CA ASP A 253 7.38 -24.96 8.12
C ASP A 253 7.40 -23.45 8.35
N PHE A 254 6.23 -22.85 8.60
CA PHE A 254 6.12 -21.41 8.87
C PHE A 254 6.78 -21.06 10.21
N ARG A 255 6.55 -21.86 11.26
CA ARG A 255 7.16 -21.67 12.59
C ARG A 255 8.67 -21.91 12.57
N GLU A 256 9.13 -22.99 11.92
CA GLU A 256 10.57 -23.33 11.82
C GLU A 256 11.37 -22.31 11.01
N GLY A 257 10.79 -21.81 9.91
CA GLY A 257 11.44 -20.78 9.08
C GLY A 257 11.71 -19.47 9.80
N MET A 258 11.05 -19.23 10.95
CA MET A 258 11.30 -18.06 11.80
C MET A 258 12.38 -18.33 12.85
N SER A 259 12.51 -19.56 13.35
CA SER A 259 13.56 -19.95 14.29
C SER A 259 14.96 -19.86 13.66
N LEU A 260 15.07 -20.01 12.34
CA LEU A 260 16.32 -19.84 11.58
C LEU A 260 16.69 -18.37 11.28
N GLY A 261 15.76 -17.42 11.44
CA GLY A 261 15.99 -15.98 11.22
C GLY A 261 16.43 -15.20 12.46
N ILE A 262 16.50 -15.84 13.63
CA ILE A 262 16.90 -15.20 14.91
C ILE A 262 18.35 -15.56 15.30
N ALA A 263 19.01 -16.40 14.52
CA ALA A 263 20.41 -16.83 14.75
C ALA A 263 21.37 -16.23 13.72
N VAL A 264 21.41 -14.88 13.62
CA VAL A 264 22.60 -14.14 13.09
C VAL A 264 22.67 -12.77 13.77
#